data_833682004aedc3ec48895b62939bb56b
#
_entry.id   833682004aedc3ec48895b62939bb56b
#
_cell.length_a   1.000
_cell.length_b   1.000
_cell.length_c   1.000
_cell.angle_alpha   90.00
_cell.angle_beta   90.00
_cell.angle_gamma   90.00
#
_symmetry.space_group_name_H-M   'P 1'
#
loop_
_entity.id
_entity.type
_entity.pdbx_description
1 polymer ?
#
loop_
_entity_poly.entity_id
_entity_poly.type
_entity_poly.pdbx_seq_one_letter_code
_entity_poly.pdbx_strand_id
1 'polypeptide(L)'
;MQNENPWIEICPGIKRQTKTSGKTMYQMLATLEAGSKMPAHQHPQEQIVHILSGRMKLIVDGTAHEMKTGDSYYLAGNVPHGVETIEETRVLDTFSPPRDEYLAIDAANRQRT
;
A
#
# COMPACT_ATOMS: atom_id res chain seq x y z
N MET A 1 -17.56 14.27 -2.60
CA MET A 1 -17.10 14.48 -1.24
C MET A 1 -15.93 15.42 -1.22
N GLN A 2 -16.08 16.46 -0.50
CA GLN A 2 -15.04 17.47 -0.46
C GLN A 2 -13.87 17.13 0.45
N ASN A 3 -13.97 16.06 1.24
CA ASN A 3 -12.92 15.70 2.17
C ASN A 3 -12.19 14.44 1.78
N GLU A 4 -12.11 14.21 0.48
CA GLU A 4 -11.35 13.09 -0.02
C GLU A 4 -9.88 13.28 0.25
N ASN A 5 -9.20 12.21 0.68
CA ASN A 5 -7.76 12.27 0.93
C ASN A 5 -7.00 12.34 -0.40
N PRO A 6 -5.83 12.97 -0.39
CA PRO A 6 -5.05 13.11 -1.62
C PRO A 6 -4.44 11.78 -2.06
N TRP A 7 -4.20 11.68 -3.36
CA TRP A 7 -3.37 10.62 -3.92
C TRP A 7 -1.92 11.05 -3.81
N ILE A 8 -1.09 10.20 -3.25
CA ILE A 8 0.33 10.48 -3.01
C ILE A 8 1.17 9.44 -3.72
N GLU A 9 2.15 9.88 -4.50
CA GLU A 9 3.08 8.95 -5.13
C GLU A 9 4.04 8.39 -4.07
N ILE A 10 4.16 7.06 -4.01
CA ILE A 10 5.11 6.38 -3.11
C ILE A 10 6.46 6.24 -3.80
N CYS A 11 6.42 5.79 -5.04
CA CYS A 11 7.60 5.63 -5.89
C CYS A 11 7.09 5.60 -7.33
N PRO A 12 7.98 5.63 -8.34
CA PRO A 12 7.50 5.73 -9.72
C PRO A 12 6.50 4.64 -10.08
N GLY A 13 5.32 5.06 -10.53
CA GLY A 13 4.25 4.16 -10.96
C GLY A 13 3.35 3.65 -9.85
N ILE A 14 3.61 4.02 -8.59
CA ILE A 14 2.83 3.52 -7.46
C ILE A 14 2.31 4.69 -6.63
N LYS A 15 0.98 4.78 -6.49
CA LYS A 15 0.32 5.84 -5.73
C LYS A 15 -0.59 5.22 -4.69
N ARG A 16 -0.83 5.97 -3.62
CA ARG A 16 -1.72 5.54 -2.54
C ARG A 16 -2.70 6.64 -2.18
N GLN A 17 -3.83 6.23 -1.63
CA GLN A 17 -4.81 7.16 -1.06
C GLN A 17 -5.29 6.56 0.26
N THR A 18 -5.20 7.32 1.35
CA THR A 18 -5.76 6.90 2.64
C THR A 18 -7.28 6.84 2.52
N LYS A 19 -7.87 5.73 2.92
CA LYS A 19 -9.33 5.58 2.90
C LYS A 19 -9.92 5.92 4.25
N THR A 20 -9.36 5.38 5.32
CA THR A 20 -9.85 5.65 6.67
C THR A 20 -8.78 5.27 7.68
N SER A 21 -8.89 5.82 8.87
CA SER A 21 -7.95 5.55 9.94
C SER A 21 -8.71 5.54 11.26
N GLY A 22 -8.44 4.54 12.06
CA GLY A 22 -9.02 4.43 13.39
C GLY A 22 -7.94 4.55 14.45
N LYS A 23 -8.27 4.11 15.65
CA LYS A 23 -7.36 4.20 16.78
C LYS A 23 -6.17 3.23 16.62
N THR A 24 -6.42 2.02 16.16
CA THR A 24 -5.40 0.98 16.04
C THR A 24 -5.26 0.44 14.64
N MET A 25 -6.01 0.95 13.68
CA MET A 25 -6.06 0.42 12.31
C MET A 25 -6.04 1.56 11.30
N TYR A 26 -5.56 1.23 10.10
CA TYR A 26 -5.44 2.20 9.01
C TYR A 26 -5.66 1.44 7.71
N GLN A 27 -6.33 2.08 6.75
CA GLN A 27 -6.61 1.44 5.47
C GLN A 27 -6.32 2.40 4.33
N MET A 28 -5.66 1.90 3.30
CA MET A 28 -5.38 2.70 2.11
C MET A 28 -5.61 1.88 0.84
N LEU A 29 -5.86 2.62 -0.23
CA LEU A 29 -5.93 2.07 -1.58
C LEU A 29 -4.61 2.39 -2.27
N ALA A 30 -4.06 1.43 -3.01
CA ALA A 30 -2.86 1.65 -3.82
C ALA A 30 -3.17 1.30 -5.27
N THR A 31 -2.60 2.09 -6.19
CA THR A 31 -2.65 1.78 -7.62
C THR A 31 -1.22 1.61 -8.10
N LEU A 32 -0.98 0.53 -8.84
CA LEU A 32 0.35 0.17 -9.30
C LEU A 32 0.30 -0.03 -10.81
N GLU A 33 1.11 0.75 -11.54
CA GLU A 33 1.20 0.61 -12.99
C GLU A 33 1.95 -0.68 -13.34
N ALA A 34 1.60 -1.28 -14.47
CA ALA A 34 2.32 -2.45 -14.97
C ALA A 34 3.80 -2.11 -15.09
N GLY A 35 4.65 -3.02 -14.63
CA GLY A 35 6.09 -2.84 -14.66
C GLY A 35 6.67 -2.04 -13.51
N SER A 36 5.83 -1.45 -12.65
CA SER A 36 6.33 -0.70 -11.51
C SER A 36 6.91 -1.65 -10.46
N LYS A 37 7.87 -1.14 -9.68
CA LYS A 37 8.55 -1.92 -8.66
C LYS A 37 8.69 -1.10 -7.40
N MET A 38 8.39 -1.74 -6.27
CA MET A 38 8.69 -1.16 -4.97
C MET A 38 9.84 -1.95 -4.37
N PRO A 39 10.98 -1.29 -4.10
CA PRO A 39 12.12 -1.99 -3.49
C PRO A 39 11.75 -2.56 -2.12
N ALA A 40 12.49 -3.55 -1.68
CA ALA A 40 12.29 -4.13 -0.36
C ALA A 40 12.42 -3.04 0.70
N HIS A 41 11.45 -3.03 1.62
CA HIS A 41 11.41 -2.09 2.73
C HIS A 41 10.70 -2.79 3.88
N GLN A 42 10.73 -2.16 5.05
CA GLN A 42 10.05 -2.70 6.21
C GLN A 42 9.53 -1.57 7.09
N HIS A 43 8.51 -1.87 7.86
CA HIS A 43 7.91 -0.93 8.80
C HIS A 43 7.34 -1.70 9.98
N PRO A 44 7.17 -1.05 11.14
CA PRO A 44 6.73 -1.77 12.34
C PRO A 44 5.28 -2.27 12.26
N GLN A 45 4.44 -1.66 11.43
CA GLN A 45 3.06 -2.08 11.33
C GLN A 45 2.94 -3.45 10.67
N GLU A 46 2.04 -4.29 11.17
CA GLU A 46 1.60 -5.45 10.41
C GLU A 46 0.64 -4.98 9.32
N GLN A 47 0.49 -5.80 8.28
CA GLN A 47 -0.23 -5.38 7.08
C GLN A 47 -0.95 -6.56 6.46
N ILE A 48 -2.17 -6.33 5.98
CA ILE A 48 -2.84 -7.29 5.09
C ILE A 48 -2.90 -6.65 3.72
N VAL A 49 -2.38 -7.37 2.72
CA VAL A 49 -2.40 -6.97 1.32
C VAL A 49 -3.55 -7.72 0.66
N HIS A 50 -4.49 -6.99 0.05
CA HIS A 50 -5.61 -7.62 -0.66
C HIS A 50 -5.70 -7.07 -2.07
N ILE A 51 -5.65 -7.96 -3.07
CA ILE A 51 -5.67 -7.56 -4.48
C ILE A 51 -7.11 -7.36 -4.94
N LEU A 52 -7.45 -6.11 -5.24
CA LEU A 52 -8.77 -5.78 -5.78
C LEU A 52 -8.85 -6.13 -7.25
N SER A 53 -7.78 -5.87 -8.01
CA SER A 53 -7.71 -6.21 -9.43
C SER A 53 -6.26 -6.26 -9.88
N GLY A 54 -5.96 -7.10 -10.84
CA GLY A 54 -4.64 -7.18 -11.46
C GLY A 54 -3.80 -8.35 -10.99
N ARG A 55 -2.49 -8.24 -11.22
CA ARG A 55 -1.52 -9.28 -10.85
C ARG A 55 -0.19 -8.66 -10.50
N MET A 56 0.42 -9.14 -9.43
CA MET A 56 1.73 -8.67 -9.00
C MET A 56 2.46 -9.78 -8.26
N LYS A 57 3.75 -9.60 -8.07
CA LYS A 57 4.56 -10.44 -7.19
C LYS A 57 4.80 -9.67 -5.90
N LEU A 58 4.43 -10.26 -4.78
CA LEU A 58 4.78 -9.74 -3.46
C LEU A 58 6.01 -10.52 -3.00
N ILE A 59 7.11 -9.80 -2.79
CA ILE A 59 8.37 -10.43 -2.42
C ILE A 59 8.54 -10.26 -0.93
N VAL A 60 8.49 -11.36 -0.19
CA VAL A 60 8.52 -11.35 1.28
C VAL A 60 9.77 -12.05 1.73
N ASP A 61 10.63 -11.30 2.41
CA ASP A 61 11.90 -11.81 2.91
C ASP A 61 12.66 -12.57 1.82
N GLY A 62 12.67 -11.99 0.62
CA GLY A 62 13.38 -12.53 -0.55
C GLY A 62 12.62 -13.55 -1.36
N THR A 63 11.45 -14.02 -0.91
CA THR A 63 10.68 -15.03 -1.63
C THR A 63 9.49 -14.38 -2.34
N ALA A 64 9.38 -14.63 -3.65
CA ALA A 64 8.31 -14.06 -4.46
C ALA A 64 7.04 -14.90 -4.35
N HIS A 65 5.92 -14.22 -4.15
CA HIS A 65 4.58 -14.82 -4.12
C HIS A 65 3.74 -14.13 -5.18
N GLU A 66 3.26 -14.87 -6.16
CA GLU A 66 2.40 -14.28 -7.17
C GLU A 66 1.00 -14.11 -6.58
N MET A 67 0.45 -12.89 -6.74
CA MET A 67 -0.88 -12.54 -6.23
C MET A 67 -1.74 -12.01 -7.36
N LYS A 68 -2.99 -12.40 -7.38
CA LYS A 68 -3.96 -11.97 -8.39
C LYS A 68 -5.25 -11.54 -7.71
N THR A 69 -6.18 -11.04 -8.49
CA THR A 69 -7.47 -10.54 -8.00
C THR A 69 -8.09 -11.51 -6.98
N GLY A 70 -8.42 -10.98 -5.81
CA GLY A 70 -9.07 -11.72 -4.72
C GLY A 70 -8.12 -12.32 -3.71
N ASP A 71 -6.80 -12.32 -3.99
CA ASP A 71 -5.83 -12.90 -3.05
C ASP A 71 -5.52 -11.94 -1.92
N SER A 72 -5.25 -12.50 -0.74
CA SER A 72 -4.81 -11.74 0.44
C SER A 72 -3.55 -12.36 1.01
N TYR A 73 -2.70 -11.53 1.61
CA TYR A 73 -1.47 -11.99 2.24
C TYR A 73 -1.19 -11.17 3.50
N TYR A 74 -0.83 -11.86 4.57
CA TYR A 74 -0.50 -11.21 5.84
C TYR A 74 1.02 -10.98 5.92
N LEU A 75 1.41 -9.73 6.26
CA LEU A 75 2.80 -9.34 6.48
C LEU A 75 2.98 -8.99 7.94
N ALA A 76 3.86 -9.70 8.62
CA ALA A 76 4.21 -9.38 10.01
C ALA A 76 4.97 -8.05 10.06
N GLY A 77 4.91 -7.38 11.21
CA GLY A 77 5.68 -6.17 11.41
C GLY A 77 7.16 -6.39 11.17
N ASN A 78 7.80 -5.43 10.52
CA ASN A 78 9.25 -5.41 10.25
C ASN A 78 9.76 -6.52 9.33
N VAL A 79 8.87 -7.28 8.67
CA VAL A 79 9.34 -8.24 7.67
C VAL A 79 9.67 -7.47 6.38
N PRO A 80 10.86 -7.66 5.79
CA PRO A 80 11.20 -7.00 4.53
C PRO A 80 10.30 -7.47 3.42
N HIS A 81 9.74 -6.53 2.64
CA HIS A 81 8.87 -6.88 1.53
C HIS A 81 8.94 -5.83 0.43
N GLY A 82 8.69 -6.26 -0.79
CA GLY A 82 8.67 -5.41 -1.97
C GLY A 82 7.64 -5.93 -2.97
N VAL A 83 7.53 -5.24 -4.10
CA VAL A 83 6.52 -5.58 -5.11
C VAL A 83 7.12 -5.46 -6.50
N GLU A 84 6.72 -6.37 -7.39
CA GLU A 84 6.92 -6.28 -8.84
C GLU A 84 5.56 -6.42 -9.49
N THR A 85 5.13 -5.39 -10.19
CA THR A 85 3.78 -5.34 -10.75
C THR A 85 3.79 -5.92 -12.17
N ILE A 86 2.93 -6.93 -12.41
CA ILE A 86 2.85 -7.61 -13.70
C ILE A 86 1.85 -6.91 -14.60
N GLU A 87 0.64 -6.69 -14.10
CA GLU A 87 -0.42 -5.95 -14.78
C GLU A 87 -0.78 -4.77 -13.88
N GLU A 88 -1.46 -3.79 -14.44
CA GLU A 88 -1.98 -2.71 -13.61
C GLU A 88 -2.78 -3.31 -12.45
N THR A 89 -2.45 -2.93 -11.24
CA THR A 89 -2.99 -3.58 -10.03
C THR A 89 -3.56 -2.54 -9.09
N ARG A 90 -4.68 -2.89 -8.45
CA ARG A 90 -5.26 -2.10 -7.37
C ARG A 90 -5.26 -2.96 -6.12
N VAL A 91 -4.78 -2.38 -5.02
CA VAL A 91 -4.57 -3.09 -3.78
C VAL A 91 -5.26 -2.36 -2.65
N LEU A 92 -5.94 -3.10 -1.79
CA LEU A 92 -6.44 -2.56 -0.54
C LEU A 92 -5.50 -3.04 0.56
N ASP A 93 -4.82 -2.09 1.21
CA ASP A 93 -3.86 -2.38 2.27
C ASP A 93 -4.44 -1.97 3.62
N THR A 94 -4.36 -2.87 4.58
CA THR A 94 -4.79 -2.62 5.96
C THR A 94 -3.59 -2.76 6.88
N PHE A 95 -3.38 -1.77 7.74
CA PHE A 95 -2.23 -1.72 8.65
C PHE A 95 -2.68 -1.57 10.08
N SER A 96 -1.89 -2.09 11.01
CA SER A 96 -2.07 -1.87 12.43
C SER A 96 -0.70 -1.86 13.10
N PRO A 97 -0.36 -0.82 13.87
CA PRO A 97 -1.10 0.42 14.09
C PRO A 97 -1.13 1.32 12.85
N PRO A 98 -1.78 2.48 12.91
CA PRO A 98 -1.87 3.36 11.73
C PRO A 98 -0.51 3.82 11.22
N ARG A 99 -0.46 4.12 9.93
CA ARG A 99 0.71 4.66 9.26
C ARG A 99 0.76 6.17 9.52
N ASP A 100 1.28 6.57 10.68
CA ASP A 100 1.29 7.96 11.11
C ASP A 100 2.06 8.85 10.13
N GLU A 101 3.14 8.33 9.54
CA GLU A 101 3.89 9.10 8.57
C GLU A 101 3.07 9.40 7.31
N TYR A 102 2.21 8.46 6.90
CA TYR A 102 1.33 8.71 5.76
C TYR A 102 0.24 9.71 6.10
N LEU A 103 -0.30 9.64 7.32
CA LEU A 103 -1.30 10.60 7.77
C LEU A 103 -0.73 12.02 7.82
N ALA A 104 0.53 12.16 8.24
CA ALA A 104 1.20 13.45 8.26
C ALA A 104 1.40 13.99 6.85
N ILE A 105 1.79 13.14 5.91
CA ILE A 105 1.96 13.54 4.51
C ILE A 105 0.62 13.97 3.93
N ASP A 106 -0.46 13.24 4.22
CA ASP A 106 -1.80 13.60 3.76
C ASP A 106 -2.19 14.98 4.25
N ALA A 107 -1.96 15.25 5.54
CA ALA A 107 -2.31 16.54 6.12
C ALA A 107 -1.55 17.69 5.44
N ALA A 108 -0.26 17.49 5.20
CA ALA A 108 0.56 18.50 4.53
C ALA A 108 0.05 18.76 3.11
N ASN A 109 -0.37 17.72 2.40
CA ASN A 109 -0.84 17.88 1.04
C ASN A 109 -2.23 18.50 0.95
N ARG A 110 -3.10 18.24 1.94
CA ARG A 110 -4.40 18.90 1.99
C ARG A 110 -4.27 20.39 2.21
N GLN A 111 -3.27 20.82 2.94
CA GLN A 111 -3.05 22.23 3.23
C GLN A 111 -2.55 23.01 2.03
N ARG A 112 -2.13 22.33 0.98
CA ARG A 112 -1.58 22.99 -0.21
C ARG A 112 -2.65 23.44 -1.19
N THR A 113 -3.89 23.09 -0.93
CA THR A 113 -5.00 23.54 -1.74
C THR A 113 -5.69 24.71 -1.07
#